data_c2122700e69cc1571a2b353f5051f5d8
#
_entry.id   c2122700e69cc1571a2b353f5051f5d8
#
_cell.length_a   1.000
_cell.length_b   1.000
_cell.length_c   1.000
_cell.angle_alpha   90.00
_cell.angle_beta   90.00
_cell.angle_gamma   90.00
#
_symmetry.space_group_name_H-M   'P 1'
#
loop_
_entity.id
_entity.type
_entity.pdbx_description
1 polymer ?
#
loop_
_entity_poly.entity_id
_entity_poly.type
_entity_poly.pdbx_seq_one_letter_code
_entity_poly.pdbx_strand_id
1 'polypeptide(L)'
;ELGVSYNVTLGPANGVVAASFLNNNFSFDEYRFGAEFLFAEMLSLRGGLSMGYDPEPYGADGIENTSDDAEDDDGFESNSEEFIWGPTFGVGLDLSKLTGLGVTVDYAYRTAKFFDGVSWLTLTVAF
;
A
#
# COMPACT_ATOMS: atom_id res chain seq x y z
N GLU A 1 11.53 11.18 4.24
CA GLU A 1 11.11 10.04 3.42
C GLU A 1 12.22 9.63 2.46
N LEU A 2 12.47 8.32 2.35
CA LEU A 2 13.39 7.73 1.39
C LEU A 2 12.64 6.66 0.61
N GLY A 3 12.74 6.68 -0.74
CA GLY A 3 12.06 5.71 -1.57
C GLY A 3 12.95 5.21 -2.70
N VAL A 4 12.66 3.98 -3.15
CA VAL A 4 13.28 3.34 -4.30
C VAL A 4 12.21 2.70 -5.16
N SER A 5 12.38 2.74 -6.47
CA SER A 5 11.53 2.02 -7.41
C SER A 5 12.36 1.32 -8.47
N TYR A 6 11.82 0.22 -8.96
CA TYR A 6 12.45 -0.59 -10.00
C TYR A 6 11.44 -0.98 -11.07
N ASN A 7 11.82 -0.77 -12.33
CA ASN A 7 10.99 -1.18 -13.47
C ASN A 7 11.24 -2.66 -13.78
N VAL A 8 10.16 -3.41 -13.96
CA VAL A 8 10.17 -4.85 -14.24
C VAL A 8 9.43 -5.10 -15.55
N THR A 9 10.01 -5.91 -16.43
CA THR A 9 9.33 -6.36 -17.65
C THR A 9 9.17 -7.88 -17.60
N LEU A 10 7.93 -8.35 -17.62
CA LEU A 10 7.56 -9.78 -17.56
C LEU A 10 6.75 -10.16 -18.81
N GLY A 11 7.44 -10.49 -19.91
CA GLY A 11 6.78 -10.81 -21.17
C GLY A 11 5.95 -9.62 -21.69
N PRO A 12 4.62 -9.76 -21.83
CA PRO A 12 3.75 -8.69 -22.31
C PRO A 12 3.40 -7.65 -21.23
N ALA A 13 3.83 -7.85 -19.99
CA ALA A 13 3.56 -6.96 -18.87
C ALA A 13 4.76 -6.07 -18.55
N ASN A 14 4.52 -4.79 -18.43
CA ASN A 14 5.47 -3.82 -17.87
C ASN A 14 5.00 -3.45 -16.47
N GLY A 15 5.93 -3.44 -15.52
CA GLY A 15 5.60 -3.17 -14.13
C GLY A 15 6.60 -2.25 -13.45
N VAL A 16 6.18 -1.74 -12.31
CA VAL A 16 7.01 -1.01 -11.35
C VAL A 16 6.78 -1.62 -9.99
N VAL A 17 7.85 -1.89 -9.27
CA VAL A 17 7.82 -2.19 -7.84
C VAL A 17 8.50 -1.06 -7.10
N ALA A 18 7.96 -0.66 -5.97
CA ALA A 18 8.47 0.45 -5.18
C ALA A 18 8.44 0.12 -3.69
N ALA A 19 9.40 0.67 -2.97
CA ALA A 19 9.42 0.67 -1.52
C ALA A 19 9.79 2.06 -1.02
N SER A 20 9.19 2.50 0.07
CA SER A 20 9.58 3.73 0.75
C SER A 20 9.58 3.57 2.25
N PHE A 21 10.43 4.34 2.88
CA PHE A 21 10.55 4.52 4.32
C PHE A 21 10.21 5.96 4.67
N LEU A 22 9.32 6.14 5.62
CA LEU A 22 8.96 7.44 6.18
C LEU A 22 9.26 7.43 7.67
N ASN A 23 10.23 8.25 8.08
CA ASN A 23 10.48 8.49 9.49
C ASN A 23 9.55 9.60 9.98
N ASN A 24 8.72 9.28 10.96
CA ASN A 24 7.79 10.19 11.59
C ASN A 24 8.28 10.57 13.00
N ASN A 25 8.37 11.88 13.27
CA ASN A 25 8.80 12.35 14.59
C ASN A 25 7.71 12.26 15.67
N PHE A 26 6.46 11.98 15.30
CA PHE A 26 5.30 12.02 16.19
C PHE A 26 4.43 10.75 16.11
N SER A 27 4.83 9.75 15.34
CA SER A 27 4.14 8.49 15.18
C SER A 27 5.13 7.41 14.75
N PHE A 28 4.67 6.18 14.57
CA PHE A 28 5.50 5.07 14.07
C PHE A 28 6.23 5.41 12.77
N ASP A 29 7.43 4.91 12.64
CA ASP A 29 8.13 4.85 11.36
C ASP A 29 7.34 3.97 10.40
N GLU A 30 7.18 4.40 9.14
CA GLU A 30 6.33 3.72 8.18
C GLU A 30 7.13 3.16 7.01
N TYR A 31 6.93 1.86 6.74
CA TYR A 31 7.41 1.19 5.55
C TYR A 31 6.25 0.99 4.58
N ARG A 32 6.43 1.39 3.34
CA ARG A 32 5.43 1.25 2.27
C ARG A 32 6.01 0.43 1.13
N PHE A 33 5.23 -0.51 0.63
CA PHE A 33 5.54 -1.33 -0.52
C PHE A 33 4.42 -1.22 -1.53
N GLY A 34 4.77 -1.15 -2.81
CA GLY A 34 3.79 -1.07 -3.87
C GLY A 34 4.29 -1.74 -5.14
N ALA A 35 3.34 -2.25 -5.92
CA ALA A 35 3.59 -2.76 -7.25
C ALA A 35 2.45 -2.37 -8.20
N GLU A 36 2.82 -2.10 -9.44
CA GLU A 36 1.88 -1.90 -10.54
C GLU A 36 2.36 -2.67 -11.76
N PHE A 37 1.45 -3.37 -12.43
CA PHE A 37 1.71 -4.09 -13.66
C PHE A 37 0.70 -3.67 -14.73
N LEU A 38 1.20 -3.28 -15.89
CA LEU A 38 0.42 -2.92 -17.07
C LEU A 38 0.52 -4.04 -18.10
N PHE A 39 -0.60 -4.67 -18.42
CA PHE A 39 -0.72 -5.75 -19.38
C PHE A 39 -1.28 -5.24 -20.71
N ALA A 40 -0.57 -5.54 -21.80
CA ALA A 40 -0.97 -5.19 -23.16
C ALA A 40 -1.38 -3.71 -23.33
N GLU A 41 -0.85 -2.82 -22.48
CA GLU A 41 -1.18 -1.39 -22.46
C GLU A 41 -2.69 -1.08 -22.24
N MET A 42 -3.43 -2.00 -21.67
CA MET A 42 -4.88 -1.87 -21.45
C MET A 42 -5.29 -2.16 -20.01
N LEU A 43 -4.74 -3.20 -19.38
CA LEU A 43 -5.11 -3.63 -18.04
C LEU A 43 -3.99 -3.28 -17.05
N SER A 44 -4.27 -2.44 -16.09
CA SER A 44 -3.38 -2.18 -14.97
C SER A 44 -3.84 -2.90 -13.70
N LEU A 45 -2.91 -3.57 -13.03
CA LEU A 45 -3.12 -4.16 -11.71
C LEU A 45 -2.17 -3.49 -10.73
N ARG A 46 -2.70 -3.05 -9.59
CA ARG A 46 -1.94 -2.33 -8.55
C ARG A 46 -2.17 -2.97 -7.20
N GLY A 47 -1.12 -3.00 -6.40
CA GLY A 47 -1.22 -3.47 -5.02
C GLY A 47 -0.23 -2.72 -4.14
N GLY A 48 -0.57 -2.57 -2.87
CA GLY A 48 0.29 -1.91 -1.91
C GLY A 48 0.04 -2.38 -0.48
N LEU A 49 1.06 -2.25 0.35
CA LEU A 49 1.05 -2.57 1.77
C LEU A 49 1.83 -1.49 2.50
N SER A 50 1.31 -1.05 3.64
CA SER A 50 2.03 -0.21 4.59
C SER A 50 2.11 -0.92 5.93
N MET A 51 3.23 -0.75 6.63
CA MET A 51 3.48 -1.28 7.96
C MET A 51 4.11 -0.19 8.83
N GLY A 52 3.66 -0.07 10.06
CA GLY A 52 4.32 0.73 11.08
C GLY A 52 5.44 -0.07 11.76
N TYR A 53 6.47 0.61 12.23
CA TYR A 53 7.50 0.04 13.08
C TYR A 53 7.63 0.89 14.34
N ASP A 54 7.41 0.27 15.48
CA ASP A 54 7.67 0.84 16.79
C ASP A 54 8.98 0.25 17.34
N PRO A 55 10.03 1.05 17.49
CA PRO A 55 11.30 0.56 18.00
C PRO A 55 11.29 0.32 19.52
N GLU A 56 10.25 0.77 20.22
CA GLU A 56 10.15 0.67 21.68
C GLU A 56 8.81 0.03 22.08
N PRO A 57 8.70 -1.32 22.01
CA PRO A 57 7.51 -2.00 22.50
C PRO A 57 7.47 -1.89 24.03
N TYR A 58 6.60 -1.02 24.54
CA TYR A 58 6.33 -0.93 25.97
C TYR A 58 5.24 -1.93 26.34
N GLY A 59 5.42 -2.64 27.46
CA GLY A 59 4.37 -3.44 28.07
C GLY A 59 3.20 -2.58 28.56
N ALA A 60 2.17 -3.23 29.07
CA ALA A 60 0.94 -2.58 29.54
C ALA A 60 1.17 -1.55 30.65
N ASP A 61 2.28 -1.62 31.36
CA ASP A 61 2.68 -0.66 32.40
C ASP A 61 3.51 0.53 31.88
N GLY A 62 3.90 0.53 30.59
CA GLY A 62 4.71 1.56 29.97
C GLY A 62 6.17 1.59 30.44
N ILE A 63 6.67 0.50 31.04
CA ILE A 63 8.03 0.37 31.55
C ILE A 63 8.76 -0.72 30.75
N GLU A 64 9.91 -0.41 30.18
CA GLU A 64 10.73 -1.36 29.45
C GLU A 64 11.22 -2.53 30.31
N ASN A 65 11.31 -3.71 29.71
CA ASN A 65 11.90 -4.92 30.28
C ASN A 65 11.21 -5.42 31.55
N THR A 66 9.90 -5.32 31.60
CA THR A 66 9.08 -5.96 32.64
C THR A 66 8.50 -7.30 32.16
N SER A 67 7.94 -8.08 33.08
CA SER A 67 7.44 -9.43 32.78
C SER A 67 6.17 -9.48 31.94
N ASP A 68 5.56 -8.34 31.64
CA ASP A 68 4.40 -8.20 30.76
C ASP A 68 4.75 -7.69 29.36
N ASP A 69 6.05 -7.40 29.10
CA ASP A 69 6.55 -7.17 27.76
C ASP A 69 6.41 -8.46 26.95
N ALA A 70 5.84 -8.38 25.75
CA ALA A 70 5.69 -9.55 24.88
C ALA A 70 7.06 -10.06 24.47
N GLU A 71 7.38 -11.31 24.83
CA GLU A 71 8.68 -11.94 24.50
C GLU A 71 8.94 -12.12 23.00
N ASP A 72 7.92 -11.92 22.16
CA ASP A 72 7.96 -12.15 20.70
C ASP A 72 7.54 -10.92 19.87
N ASP A 73 7.55 -9.71 20.45
CA ASP A 73 7.23 -8.51 19.68
C ASP A 73 8.45 -8.08 18.86
N ASP A 74 8.39 -8.30 17.56
CA ASP A 74 9.44 -7.90 16.62
C ASP A 74 9.38 -6.41 16.24
N GLY A 75 8.52 -5.63 16.88
CA GLY A 75 8.34 -4.20 16.64
C GLY A 75 7.64 -3.87 15.31
N PHE A 76 7.28 -4.89 14.50
CA PHE A 76 6.56 -4.69 13.26
C PHE A 76 5.05 -4.80 13.46
N GLU A 77 4.39 -3.65 13.48
CA GLU A 77 2.95 -3.54 13.61
C GLU A 77 2.26 -3.33 12.26
N SER A 78 1.73 -4.40 11.69
CA SER A 78 0.81 -4.29 10.56
C SER A 78 -0.63 -4.09 11.00
N ASN A 79 -0.91 -4.32 12.28
CA ASN A 79 -2.25 -4.34 12.89
C ASN A 79 -2.33 -3.56 14.20
N SER A 80 -1.40 -2.65 14.51
CA SER A 80 -1.49 -1.82 15.71
C SER A 80 -2.77 -1.00 15.73
N GLU A 81 -3.24 -0.61 16.89
CA GLU A 81 -4.43 0.25 17.03
C GLU A 81 -4.23 1.62 16.37
N GLU A 82 -3.00 2.07 16.23
CA GLU A 82 -2.63 3.33 15.58
C GLU A 82 -2.51 3.21 14.06
N PHE A 83 -2.23 2.01 13.53
CA PHE A 83 -2.10 1.78 12.10
C PHE A 83 -3.39 1.20 11.51
N ILE A 84 -4.30 2.08 11.13
CA ILE A 84 -5.67 1.75 10.68
C ILE A 84 -5.73 1.21 9.25
N TRP A 85 -4.69 1.39 8.45
CA TRP A 85 -4.73 1.10 7.02
C TRP A 85 -4.06 -0.23 6.68
N GLY A 86 -4.83 -1.13 6.10
CA GLY A 86 -4.34 -2.40 5.58
C GLY A 86 -3.96 -2.37 4.10
N PRO A 87 -3.79 -3.55 3.50
CA PRO A 87 -3.47 -3.70 2.08
C PRO A 87 -4.40 -2.92 1.15
N THR A 88 -3.84 -2.46 0.04
CA THR A 88 -4.56 -1.78 -1.02
C THR A 88 -4.42 -2.56 -2.31
N PHE A 89 -5.46 -2.56 -3.14
CA PHE A 89 -5.41 -3.09 -4.49
C PHE A 89 -6.28 -2.28 -5.42
N GLY A 90 -5.91 -2.28 -6.68
CA GLY A 90 -6.64 -1.57 -7.72
C GLY A 90 -6.50 -2.25 -9.08
N VAL A 91 -7.49 -2.00 -9.91
CA VAL A 91 -7.53 -2.43 -11.30
C VAL A 91 -7.92 -1.25 -12.16
N GLY A 92 -7.23 -1.06 -13.27
CA GLY A 92 -7.55 -0.04 -14.26
C GLY A 92 -7.70 -0.66 -15.65
N LEU A 93 -8.63 -0.12 -16.43
CA LEU A 93 -8.86 -0.51 -17.82
C LEU A 93 -8.76 0.72 -18.72
N ASP A 94 -7.79 0.71 -19.61
CA ASP A 94 -7.67 1.69 -20.69
C ASP A 94 -8.41 1.17 -21.93
N LEU A 95 -9.52 1.82 -22.27
CA LEU A 95 -10.38 1.48 -23.39
C LEU A 95 -10.08 2.34 -24.63
N SER A 96 -9.05 3.17 -24.60
CA SER A 96 -8.71 4.13 -25.67
C SER A 96 -8.51 3.42 -27.01
N LYS A 97 -7.87 2.24 -26.99
CA LYS A 97 -7.66 1.42 -28.20
C LYS A 97 -8.93 0.83 -28.80
N LEU A 98 -9.98 0.64 -27.98
CA LEU A 98 -11.25 0.05 -28.40
C LEU A 98 -12.25 1.11 -28.85
N THR A 99 -12.26 2.24 -28.22
CA THR A 99 -13.26 3.30 -28.42
C THR A 99 -12.80 4.40 -29.36
N GLY A 100 -11.48 4.52 -29.59
CA GLY A 100 -10.88 5.67 -30.28
C GLY A 100 -10.93 6.99 -29.51
N LEU A 101 -11.46 6.96 -28.28
CA LEU A 101 -11.49 8.06 -27.32
C LEU A 101 -10.63 7.68 -26.11
N GLY A 102 -10.00 8.64 -25.46
CA GLY A 102 -9.23 8.40 -24.24
C GLY A 102 -10.16 8.05 -23.06
N VAL A 103 -10.63 6.80 -22.98
CA VAL A 103 -11.52 6.33 -21.91
C VAL A 103 -10.76 5.39 -20.99
N THR A 104 -10.68 5.74 -19.71
CA THR A 104 -10.07 4.91 -18.68
C THR A 104 -11.03 4.72 -17.51
N VAL A 105 -11.14 3.50 -17.03
CA VAL A 105 -11.92 3.13 -15.83
C VAL A 105 -10.97 2.56 -14.79
N ASP A 106 -10.93 3.17 -13.61
CA ASP A 106 -10.10 2.73 -12.50
C ASP A 106 -10.97 2.38 -11.29
N TYR A 107 -10.69 1.24 -10.67
CA TYR A 107 -11.24 0.85 -9.39
C TYR A 107 -10.10 0.63 -8.40
N ALA A 108 -10.23 1.17 -7.20
CA ALA A 108 -9.30 0.95 -6.11
C ALA A 108 -10.05 0.61 -4.82
N TYR A 109 -9.47 -0.28 -4.03
CA TYR A 109 -9.96 -0.66 -2.73
C TYR A 109 -8.84 -0.64 -1.70
N ARG A 110 -9.13 -0.11 -0.51
CA ARG A 110 -8.23 -0.09 0.64
C ARG A 110 -8.93 -0.72 1.82
N THR A 111 -8.29 -1.70 2.43
CA THR A 111 -8.79 -2.27 3.68
C THR A 111 -8.53 -1.31 4.85
N ALA A 112 -9.39 -1.34 5.85
CA ALA A 112 -9.22 -0.59 7.08
C ALA A 112 -9.55 -1.51 8.27
N LYS A 113 -8.86 -1.33 9.40
CA LYS A 113 -9.00 -2.22 10.58
C LYS A 113 -10.35 -2.06 11.28
N PHE A 114 -10.85 -0.84 11.38
CA PHE A 114 -12.04 -0.51 12.17
C PHE A 114 -13.27 -0.16 11.33
N PHE A 115 -13.14 -0.15 10.00
CA PHE A 115 -14.21 0.20 9.07
C PHE A 115 -14.29 -0.82 7.95
N ASP A 116 -15.48 -1.00 7.39
CA ASP A 116 -15.59 -1.60 6.05
C ASP A 116 -14.71 -0.79 5.11
N GLY A 117 -13.72 -1.40 4.48
CA GLY A 117 -12.73 -0.71 3.67
C GLY A 117 -13.31 0.38 2.74
N VAL A 118 -12.45 1.15 2.12
CA VAL A 118 -12.86 2.26 1.25
C VAL A 118 -12.60 1.89 -0.20
N SER A 119 -13.60 2.11 -1.06
CA SER A 119 -13.48 1.90 -2.51
C SER A 119 -13.64 3.20 -3.29
N TRP A 120 -12.91 3.31 -4.39
CA TRP A 120 -12.99 4.41 -5.35
C TRP A 120 -13.21 3.84 -6.74
N LEU A 121 -14.14 4.46 -7.47
CA LEU A 121 -14.34 4.23 -8.89
C LEU A 121 -14.11 5.55 -9.63
N THR A 122 -13.21 5.54 -10.60
CA THR A 122 -12.88 6.72 -11.40
C THR A 122 -13.12 6.41 -12.87
N LEU A 123 -13.80 7.32 -13.55
CA LEU A 123 -13.95 7.31 -14.99
C LEU A 123 -13.29 8.56 -15.55
N THR A 124 -12.32 8.38 -16.43
CA THR A 124 -11.65 9.46 -17.16
C THR A 124 -12.01 9.40 -18.62
N VAL A 125 -12.40 10.53 -19.19
CA VAL A 125 -12.67 10.65 -20.63
C VAL A 125 -11.87 11.84 -21.17
N ALA A 126 -11.02 11.57 -22.15
CA ALA A 126 -10.25 12.57 -22.89
C ALA A 126 -10.74 12.63 -24.34
N PHE A 127 -10.99 13.82 -24.86
CA PHE A 127 -11.49 14.09 -26.22
C PHE A 127 -10.73 15.22 -26.88
#